data_1478eceb5dff5d5108c7e8358f3a6e33
#
_entry.id   1478eceb5dff5d5108c7e8358f3a6e33
#
_cell.length_a   1.000
_cell.length_b   1.000
_cell.length_c   1.000
_cell.angle_alpha   90.00
_cell.angle_beta   90.00
_cell.angle_gamma   90.00
#
_symmetry.space_group_name_H-M   'P 1'
#
loop_
_entity.id
_entity.type
_entity.pdbx_description
1 polymer ?
#
loop_
_entity_poly.entity_id
_entity_poly.type
_entity_poly.pdbx_seq_one_letter_code
_entity_poly.pdbx_strand_id
1 'polypeptide(L)'
;MKKMAVTLVSLLAATSLAACGSTETPKETTSAAPAATAAATTAPAKTDAKPVKLRIYAQYADEDTKTPYDYAVAELKKEMPNVELELDIQAQDDGQKLKTYAATGNLPDIFQAGLDIIDTFKKSNNILMLDEYVTKFGFKDKMQPSAMNTLVTDDGHTYAFPYAGNEVALLYYNKDLFQQNGVKVPTTYDEMMTAVKTFNGKGITPLSIFAKEKWPCVALYDMFVTRADAGGINKLDKGTAKAEDAAYKTAADKIIELVKAGMLPKGATNLNYDQAAALYHEGKAAMFINGQWEIEAATKALGDKAGYMYLPAADAAAYEKGKTAFSGSGGPGGYAVSANTKDKELAAKVASFISLKYAEYKYTNRSNPIVATKVDKPIVKQFPPMMDQLSKDIPKITSTTAFSWGLSNPKFKAALEDATQNLMTGNYTSDQFVKDLNKAAVPAK
;
A
#
# COMPACT_ATOMS: atom_id res chain seq x y z
N MET A 1 -18.93 -51.04 3.28
CA MET A 1 -18.12 -52.25 3.34
C MET A 1 -17.07 -52.20 2.24
N LYS A 2 -15.87 -52.07 2.56
CA LYS A 2 -14.59 -52.69 2.20
C LYS A 2 -13.45 -51.72 2.60
N LYS A 3 -12.82 -52.12 3.67
CA LYS A 3 -11.51 -51.66 4.17
C LYS A 3 -10.41 -52.33 3.33
N MET A 4 -9.31 -51.64 3.10
CA MET A 4 -7.95 -52.21 2.98
C MET A 4 -6.99 -51.05 3.25
N ALA A 5 -6.28 -51.10 4.11
CA ALA A 5 -5.23 -51.38 5.06
C ALA A 5 -3.88 -51.70 4.39
N VAL A 6 -2.88 -50.89 4.80
CA VAL A 6 -1.50 -51.21 5.21
C VAL A 6 -0.49 -51.65 4.11
N THR A 7 0.67 -50.97 4.04
CA THR A 7 1.93 -51.57 4.57
C THR A 7 3.06 -50.53 4.67
N LEU A 8 3.64 -50.41 5.87
CA LEU A 8 4.94 -49.84 6.22
C LEU A 8 6.06 -50.80 5.72
N VAL A 9 7.17 -50.25 5.25
CA VAL A 9 8.45 -50.94 5.29
C VAL A 9 9.55 -49.97 5.69
N SER A 10 10.06 -50.22 6.89
CA SER A 10 11.29 -49.64 7.44
C SER A 10 12.46 -50.52 7.01
N LEU A 11 13.61 -49.93 6.68
CA LEU A 11 14.88 -50.63 6.77
C LEU A 11 16.00 -49.68 7.18
N LEU A 12 16.49 -49.94 8.40
CA LEU A 12 17.79 -49.49 8.93
C LEU A 12 18.92 -50.31 8.30
N ALA A 13 20.07 -49.72 8.08
CA ALA A 13 21.35 -50.37 8.28
C ALA A 13 22.46 -49.33 8.49
N ALA A 14 23.03 -49.37 9.67
CA ALA A 14 24.29 -48.74 10.06
C ALA A 14 25.42 -49.71 9.82
N THR A 15 26.60 -49.22 9.45
CA THR A 15 27.87 -49.83 9.87
C THR A 15 29.01 -48.81 9.85
N SER A 16 29.65 -48.74 10.98
CA SER A 16 30.92 -48.14 11.36
C SER A 16 32.12 -48.88 10.76
N LEU A 17 33.27 -48.22 10.62
CA LEU A 17 34.51 -48.61 11.30
C LEU A 17 35.72 -47.75 10.89
N ALA A 18 36.51 -47.50 11.89
CA ALA A 18 37.74 -46.73 11.95
C ALA A 18 38.95 -47.45 11.35
N ALA A 19 39.99 -46.72 11.02
CA ALA A 19 41.38 -47.17 11.19
C ALA A 19 42.37 -46.01 11.25
N CYS A 20 43.22 -46.05 12.25
CA CYS A 20 44.38 -45.24 12.54
C CYS A 20 45.57 -45.54 11.58
N GLY A 21 46.50 -44.60 11.45
CA GLY A 21 47.83 -44.84 10.87
C GLY A 21 48.68 -43.56 10.92
N SER A 22 49.67 -43.68 11.77
CA SER A 22 50.69 -42.84 12.37
C SER A 22 51.74 -42.24 11.43
N THR A 23 52.25 -41.07 11.90
CA THR A 23 53.67 -40.59 11.97
C THR A 23 54.50 -40.49 10.70
N GLU A 24 55.02 -39.28 10.44
CA GLU A 24 56.43 -38.90 10.53
C GLU A 24 56.68 -37.44 10.18
N THR A 25 57.46 -36.75 11.04
CA THR A 25 58.00 -35.40 10.85
C THR A 25 59.34 -35.45 10.17
N PRO A 26 59.77 -34.47 9.40
CA PRO A 26 61.09 -33.85 9.63
C PRO A 26 61.11 -32.32 9.54
N LYS A 27 61.82 -31.76 10.46
CA LYS A 27 62.54 -30.50 10.69
C LYS A 27 62.61 -29.43 9.60
N GLU A 28 62.31 -28.20 10.13
CA GLU A 28 62.92 -26.88 9.98
C GLU A 28 63.73 -26.51 8.73
N THR A 29 63.31 -25.41 8.10
CA THR A 29 64.26 -24.31 7.78
C THR A 29 63.53 -22.95 7.86
N THR A 30 64.11 -22.07 8.64
CA THR A 30 63.73 -20.70 8.92
C THR A 30 63.88 -19.80 7.69
N SER A 31 62.85 -18.99 7.37
CA SER A 31 63.02 -17.71 6.66
C SER A 31 61.99 -16.71 7.16
N ALA A 32 62.46 -15.62 7.69
CA ALA A 32 61.70 -14.50 8.21
C ALA A 32 61.13 -13.66 7.08
N ALA A 33 59.86 -13.27 7.17
CA ALA A 33 59.26 -12.17 6.41
C ALA A 33 58.10 -11.54 7.22
N PRO A 34 57.71 -10.31 6.95
CA PRO A 34 57.38 -9.34 7.99
C PRO A 34 55.91 -9.39 8.46
N ALA A 35 55.70 -8.91 9.68
CA ALA A 35 54.44 -8.80 10.37
C ALA A 35 53.37 -8.06 9.55
N ALA A 36 52.32 -8.76 9.14
CA ALA A 36 51.07 -8.15 8.71
C ALA A 36 50.23 -7.89 9.97
N THR A 37 49.95 -6.62 10.21
CA THR A 37 49.07 -6.14 11.26
C THR A 37 47.66 -6.70 11.04
N ALA A 38 47.26 -7.65 11.86
CA ALA A 38 45.91 -8.17 11.90
C ALA A 38 44.99 -7.06 12.39
N ALA A 39 44.15 -6.54 11.50
CA ALA A 39 43.03 -5.71 11.87
C ALA A 39 42.08 -6.55 12.75
N ALA A 40 41.98 -6.19 14.00
CA ALA A 40 41.05 -6.79 14.93
C ALA A 40 39.63 -6.52 14.44
N THR A 41 38.96 -7.54 13.94
CA THR A 41 37.52 -7.52 13.72
C THR A 41 36.87 -7.51 15.11
N THR A 42 36.46 -6.34 15.57
CA THR A 42 35.67 -6.20 16.79
C THR A 42 34.32 -6.88 16.54
N ALA A 43 34.12 -8.02 17.18
CA ALA A 43 32.81 -8.63 17.32
C ALA A 43 31.87 -7.59 18.01
N PRO A 44 30.59 -7.50 17.62
CA PRO A 44 29.67 -6.58 18.26
C PRO A 44 29.58 -6.91 19.76
N ALA A 45 29.80 -5.89 20.60
CA ALA A 45 29.67 -6.01 22.04
C ALA A 45 28.28 -6.54 22.40
N LYS A 46 28.21 -7.65 23.13
CA LYS A 46 26.99 -8.10 23.79
C LYS A 46 26.59 -7.00 24.79
N THR A 47 25.56 -6.25 24.44
CA THR A 47 24.94 -5.32 25.40
C THR A 47 24.13 -6.17 26.38
N ASP A 48 24.48 -6.14 27.67
CA ASP A 48 23.70 -6.72 28.79
C ASP A 48 22.36 -5.95 29.03
N ALA A 49 21.82 -5.31 28.01
CA ALA A 49 20.54 -4.62 28.08
C ALA A 49 19.41 -5.62 28.26
N LYS A 50 18.55 -5.41 29.27
CA LYS A 50 17.37 -6.26 29.50
C LYS A 50 16.50 -6.30 28.25
N PRO A 51 15.93 -7.47 27.88
CA PRO A 51 14.98 -7.55 26.78
C PRO A 51 13.80 -6.60 27.00
N VAL A 52 13.48 -5.84 25.98
CA VAL A 52 12.31 -4.93 25.94
C VAL A 52 11.38 -5.40 24.85
N LYS A 53 10.12 -5.61 25.21
CA LYS A 53 9.07 -6.02 24.28
C LYS A 53 8.19 -4.83 23.96
N LEU A 54 8.01 -4.53 22.67
CA LEU A 54 7.10 -3.52 22.16
C LEU A 54 6.04 -4.19 21.29
N ARG A 55 4.78 -3.82 21.47
CA ARG A 55 3.69 -4.28 20.63
C ARG A 55 3.54 -3.35 19.43
N ILE A 56 3.50 -3.92 18.22
CA ILE A 56 3.36 -3.17 16.97
C ILE A 56 2.13 -3.64 16.17
N TYR A 57 1.26 -2.71 15.79
CA TYR A 57 0.10 -2.95 14.93
C TYR A 57 0.43 -2.51 13.51
N ALA A 58 0.52 -3.46 12.58
CA ALA A 58 0.97 -3.20 11.23
C ALA A 58 0.30 -4.10 10.19
N GLN A 59 0.26 -3.65 8.94
CA GLN A 59 -0.16 -4.46 7.80
C GLN A 59 0.77 -5.66 7.62
N TYR A 60 0.16 -6.84 7.41
CA TYR A 60 0.88 -8.11 7.22
C TYR A 60 0.02 -9.12 6.44
N ALA A 61 -0.86 -8.63 5.55
CA ALA A 61 -1.85 -9.49 4.89
C ALA A 61 -1.34 -10.20 3.64
N ASP A 62 -0.43 -9.56 2.90
CA ASP A 62 0.05 -9.99 1.59
C ASP A 62 1.57 -9.88 1.48
N GLU A 63 2.14 -10.35 0.37
CA GLU A 63 3.59 -10.30 0.12
C GLU A 63 4.14 -8.88 0.04
N ASP A 64 3.31 -7.89 -0.36
CA ASP A 64 3.73 -6.50 -0.46
C ASP A 64 3.90 -5.84 0.91
N THR A 65 3.21 -6.35 1.93
CA THR A 65 3.28 -5.87 3.31
C THR A 65 4.13 -6.75 4.22
N LYS A 66 4.11 -8.08 4.03
CA LYS A 66 4.88 -9.04 4.84
C LYS A 66 6.38 -8.91 4.64
N THR A 67 6.83 -9.02 3.40
CA THR A 67 8.27 -9.12 3.13
C THR A 67 9.07 -7.87 3.55
N PRO A 68 8.60 -6.62 3.33
CA PRO A 68 9.31 -5.45 3.85
C PRO A 68 9.24 -5.35 5.38
N TYR A 69 8.14 -5.79 6.01
CA TYR A 69 8.04 -5.82 7.47
C TYR A 69 9.04 -6.82 8.06
N ASP A 70 9.08 -8.06 7.56
CA ASP A 70 10.01 -9.09 8.01
C ASP A 70 11.47 -8.67 7.84
N TYR A 71 11.80 -8.03 6.73
CA TYR A 71 13.11 -7.45 6.51
C TYR A 71 13.43 -6.37 7.56
N ALA A 72 12.51 -5.44 7.80
CA ALA A 72 12.72 -4.37 8.77
C ALA A 72 12.93 -4.92 10.19
N VAL A 73 12.18 -5.96 10.59
CA VAL A 73 12.34 -6.66 11.88
C VAL A 73 13.68 -7.39 11.96
N ALA A 74 14.11 -8.05 10.88
CA ALA A 74 15.39 -8.73 10.83
C ALA A 74 16.57 -7.75 10.97
N GLU A 75 16.48 -6.58 10.33
CA GLU A 75 17.48 -5.50 10.46
C GLU A 75 17.44 -4.88 11.87
N LEU A 76 16.23 -4.70 12.45
CA LEU A 76 16.09 -4.23 13.82
C LEU A 76 16.81 -5.14 14.82
N LYS A 77 16.69 -6.45 14.66
CA LYS A 77 17.34 -7.43 15.54
C LYS A 77 18.87 -7.34 15.50
N LYS A 78 19.45 -6.90 14.39
CA LYS A 78 20.90 -6.67 14.28
C LYS A 78 21.32 -5.38 14.98
N GLU A 79 20.53 -4.31 14.83
CA GLU A 79 20.83 -2.98 15.36
C GLU A 79 20.47 -2.85 16.86
N MET A 80 19.34 -3.43 17.26
CA MET A 80 18.80 -3.38 18.63
C MET A 80 18.43 -4.79 19.10
N PRO A 81 19.42 -5.68 19.39
CA PRO A 81 19.20 -7.10 19.68
C PRO A 81 18.38 -7.36 20.96
N ASN A 82 18.29 -6.38 21.86
CA ASN A 82 17.49 -6.42 23.07
C ASN A 82 16.02 -6.02 22.86
N VAL A 83 15.63 -5.57 21.66
CA VAL A 83 14.24 -5.18 21.35
C VAL A 83 13.55 -6.33 20.62
N GLU A 84 12.41 -6.75 21.14
CA GLU A 84 11.51 -7.73 20.53
C GLU A 84 10.20 -7.04 20.13
N LEU A 85 9.74 -7.27 18.89
CA LEU A 85 8.46 -6.78 18.42
C LEU A 85 7.41 -7.89 18.46
N GLU A 86 6.29 -7.60 19.13
CA GLU A 86 5.09 -8.42 19.09
C GLU A 86 4.12 -7.84 18.06
N LEU A 87 4.01 -8.54 16.91
CA LEU A 87 3.14 -8.12 15.83
C LEU A 87 1.67 -8.40 16.17
N ASP A 88 0.86 -7.37 16.10
CA ASP A 88 -0.60 -7.42 16.05
C ASP A 88 -1.03 -7.03 14.63
N ILE A 89 -1.57 -7.98 13.87
CA ILE A 89 -1.88 -7.77 12.45
C ILE A 89 -3.04 -6.80 12.30
N GLN A 90 -2.82 -5.79 11.47
CA GLN A 90 -3.83 -4.77 11.14
C GLN A 90 -5.03 -5.41 10.43
N ALA A 91 -6.22 -5.18 10.98
CA ALA A 91 -7.47 -5.56 10.34
C ALA A 91 -7.83 -4.59 9.21
N GLN A 92 -8.48 -5.11 8.18
CA GLN A 92 -9.08 -4.31 7.08
C GLN A 92 -10.49 -3.88 7.49
N ASP A 93 -10.58 -2.96 8.45
CA ASP A 93 -11.82 -2.57 9.15
C ASP A 93 -11.94 -1.06 9.38
N ASP A 94 -11.32 -0.24 8.52
CA ASP A 94 -11.29 1.22 8.63
C ASP A 94 -10.78 1.72 9.98
N GLY A 95 -9.85 0.95 10.59
CA GLY A 95 -9.24 1.29 11.86
C GLY A 95 -10.16 1.07 13.08
N GLN A 96 -11.27 0.34 12.95
CA GLN A 96 -12.19 0.10 14.06
C GLN A 96 -11.52 -0.68 15.21
N LYS A 97 -10.72 -1.69 14.89
CA LYS A 97 -9.95 -2.44 15.89
C LYS A 97 -8.99 -1.51 16.64
N LEU A 98 -8.28 -0.63 15.92
CA LEU A 98 -7.35 0.31 16.53
C LEU A 98 -8.06 1.36 17.39
N LYS A 99 -9.22 1.87 16.94
CA LYS A 99 -10.08 2.78 17.72
C LYS A 99 -10.61 2.10 18.98
N THR A 100 -10.96 0.81 18.92
CA THR A 100 -11.37 0.01 20.09
C THR A 100 -10.22 -0.13 21.08
N TYR A 101 -9.00 -0.39 20.61
CA TYR A 101 -7.81 -0.41 21.48
C TYR A 101 -7.57 0.95 22.17
N ALA A 102 -7.75 2.06 21.43
CA ALA A 102 -7.64 3.38 22.03
C ALA A 102 -8.68 3.63 23.12
N ALA A 103 -9.93 3.28 22.84
CA ALA A 103 -11.04 3.46 23.79
C ALA A 103 -10.89 2.62 25.08
N THR A 104 -10.23 1.46 24.99
CA THR A 104 -9.99 0.55 26.13
C THR A 104 -8.64 0.74 26.81
N GLY A 105 -7.84 1.74 26.37
CA GLY A 105 -6.49 1.98 26.91
C GLY A 105 -5.47 0.88 26.56
N ASN A 106 -5.75 0.07 25.53
CA ASN A 106 -4.91 -1.06 25.10
C ASN A 106 -4.24 -0.84 23.74
N LEU A 107 -3.90 0.40 23.41
CA LEU A 107 -3.15 0.69 22.17
C LEU A 107 -1.81 -0.04 22.16
N PRO A 108 -1.38 -0.58 21.01
CA PRO A 108 0.00 -0.98 20.78
C PRO A 108 0.96 0.21 20.97
N ASP A 109 2.22 -0.08 21.33
CA ASP A 109 3.25 0.95 21.49
C ASP A 109 3.50 1.69 20.17
N ILE A 110 3.49 0.94 19.06
CA ILE A 110 3.68 1.44 17.70
C ILE A 110 2.50 0.97 16.84
N PHE A 111 2.00 1.81 15.94
CA PHE A 111 0.93 1.42 15.04
C PHE A 111 1.00 2.18 13.71
N GLN A 112 0.59 1.53 12.62
CA GLN A 112 0.40 2.22 11.35
C GLN A 112 -0.87 3.07 11.40
N ALA A 113 -0.75 4.32 10.95
CA ALA A 113 -1.84 5.28 10.92
C ALA A 113 -1.81 6.11 9.64
N GLY A 114 -2.97 6.30 9.03
CA GLY A 114 -3.24 7.34 8.04
C GLY A 114 -3.76 8.60 8.72
N LEU A 115 -4.00 9.66 7.94
CA LEU A 115 -4.40 10.97 8.45
C LEU A 115 -5.70 10.92 9.26
N ASP A 116 -6.67 10.09 8.86
CA ASP A 116 -7.94 9.91 9.57
C ASP A 116 -7.78 9.40 11.01
N ILE A 117 -6.86 8.44 11.21
CA ILE A 117 -6.50 7.92 12.53
C ILE A 117 -5.69 8.95 13.31
N ILE A 118 -4.71 9.60 12.67
CA ILE A 118 -3.91 10.65 13.28
C ILE A 118 -4.83 11.74 13.85
N ASP A 119 -5.75 12.28 13.04
CA ASP A 119 -6.65 13.35 13.46
C ASP A 119 -7.64 12.92 14.56
N THR A 120 -8.07 11.66 14.52
CA THR A 120 -8.91 11.09 15.58
C THR A 120 -8.13 10.98 16.91
N PHE A 121 -6.89 10.49 16.85
CA PHE A 121 -6.08 10.22 18.04
C PHE A 121 -5.41 11.47 18.62
N LYS A 122 -5.19 12.49 17.81
CA LYS A 122 -4.82 13.85 18.31
C LYS A 122 -5.89 14.39 19.26
N LYS A 123 -7.16 14.31 18.85
CA LYS A 123 -8.30 14.82 19.65
C LYS A 123 -8.48 14.06 20.96
N SER A 124 -8.09 12.81 21.04
CA SER A 124 -8.22 11.95 22.21
C SER A 124 -6.90 11.76 22.99
N ASN A 125 -5.83 12.45 22.61
CA ASN A 125 -4.48 12.34 23.20
C ASN A 125 -3.93 10.90 23.22
N ASN A 126 -4.24 10.11 22.19
CA ASN A 126 -3.79 8.72 22.07
C ASN A 126 -2.53 8.55 21.20
N ILE A 127 -2.12 9.60 20.47
CA ILE A 127 -0.97 9.59 19.58
C ILE A 127 0.11 10.56 20.10
N LEU A 128 1.37 10.16 19.98
CA LEU A 128 2.51 10.98 20.37
C LEU A 128 2.90 11.96 19.25
N MET A 129 3.13 13.23 19.60
CA MET A 129 3.76 14.20 18.71
C MET A 129 5.26 13.85 18.58
N LEU A 130 5.75 13.77 17.34
CA LEU A 130 7.08 13.22 17.04
C LEU A 130 8.13 14.25 16.63
N ASP A 131 7.85 15.56 16.68
CA ASP A 131 8.74 16.63 16.17
C ASP A 131 10.14 16.56 16.78
N GLU A 132 10.24 16.36 18.09
CA GLU A 132 11.53 16.23 18.78
C GLU A 132 12.32 15.01 18.28
N TYR A 133 11.63 13.89 18.03
CA TYR A 133 12.24 12.63 17.56
C TYR A 133 12.61 12.70 16.07
N VAL A 134 11.81 13.39 15.25
CA VAL A 134 12.17 13.70 13.85
C VAL A 134 13.48 14.46 13.79
N THR A 135 13.64 15.47 14.65
CA THR A 135 14.88 16.26 14.77
C THR A 135 16.03 15.42 15.32
N LYS A 136 15.80 14.72 16.45
CA LYS A 136 16.81 13.92 17.15
C LYS A 136 17.39 12.81 16.27
N PHE A 137 16.56 12.17 15.43
CA PHE A 137 16.98 11.05 14.56
C PHE A 137 17.38 11.51 13.14
N GLY A 138 17.31 12.81 12.85
CA GLY A 138 17.59 13.37 11.52
C GLY A 138 16.67 12.76 10.45
N PHE A 139 15.39 12.46 10.80
CA PHE A 139 14.49 11.74 9.89
C PHE A 139 14.13 12.58 8.68
N LYS A 140 13.93 13.88 8.86
CA LYS A 140 13.61 14.82 7.79
C LYS A 140 14.66 14.84 6.67
N ASP A 141 15.95 14.75 7.04
CA ASP A 141 17.04 14.75 6.06
C ASP A 141 17.09 13.46 5.22
N LYS A 142 16.48 12.39 5.74
CA LYS A 142 16.34 11.11 5.05
C LYS A 142 15.12 11.05 4.13
N MET A 143 14.23 12.05 4.19
CA MET A 143 13.04 12.10 3.32
C MET A 143 13.39 12.46 1.88
N GLN A 144 12.63 11.90 0.94
CA GLN A 144 12.61 12.35 -0.45
C GLN A 144 11.92 13.72 -0.52
N PRO A 145 12.43 14.68 -1.31
CA PRO A 145 11.76 15.98 -1.48
C PRO A 145 10.30 15.86 -1.96
N SER A 146 10.03 14.91 -2.85
CA SER A 146 8.70 14.63 -3.39
C SER A 146 7.70 14.06 -2.37
N ALA A 147 8.19 13.56 -1.23
CA ALA A 147 7.36 12.92 -0.19
C ALA A 147 7.26 13.77 1.10
N MET A 148 7.78 14.99 1.11
CA MET A 148 7.77 15.84 2.33
C MET A 148 6.36 16.13 2.85
N ASN A 149 5.36 16.16 1.97
CA ASN A 149 3.95 16.33 2.34
C ASN A 149 3.36 15.14 3.12
N THR A 150 4.04 13.98 3.15
CA THR A 150 3.60 12.81 3.93
C THR A 150 4.09 12.85 5.39
N LEU A 151 4.98 13.77 5.73
CA LEU A 151 5.58 13.87 7.07
C LEU A 151 4.76 14.75 8.02
N VAL A 152 4.28 15.90 7.54
CA VAL A 152 3.71 16.96 8.36
C VAL A 152 2.22 17.14 8.11
N THR A 153 1.43 17.14 9.16
CA THR A 153 -0.01 17.41 9.12
C THR A 153 -0.32 18.92 8.98
N ASP A 154 -1.58 19.29 8.70
CA ASP A 154 -2.01 20.66 8.47
C ASP A 154 -1.76 21.60 9.68
N ASP A 155 -1.58 21.07 10.90
CA ASP A 155 -1.21 21.82 12.11
C ASP A 155 0.29 22.10 12.25
N GLY A 156 1.09 21.64 11.28
CA GLY A 156 2.53 21.85 11.25
C GLY A 156 3.36 20.83 12.04
N HIS A 157 2.72 19.78 12.59
CA HIS A 157 3.36 18.76 13.43
C HIS A 157 3.45 17.39 12.75
N THR A 158 4.37 16.57 13.22
CA THR A 158 4.58 15.18 12.81
C THR A 158 4.03 14.21 13.85
N TYR A 159 3.27 13.20 13.40
CA TYR A 159 2.69 12.18 14.28
C TYR A 159 3.01 10.74 13.83
N ALA A 160 3.60 10.56 12.65
CA ALA A 160 4.03 9.26 12.16
C ALA A 160 5.30 9.39 11.32
N PHE A 161 6.08 8.33 11.25
CA PHE A 161 7.24 8.22 10.35
C PHE A 161 6.79 7.57 9.04
N PRO A 162 6.74 8.31 7.92
CA PRO A 162 6.26 7.79 6.65
C PRO A 162 7.27 6.85 6.01
N TYR A 163 6.78 5.76 5.43
CA TYR A 163 7.55 4.81 4.63
C TYR A 163 7.15 4.85 3.14
N ALA A 164 5.92 5.18 2.83
CA ALA A 164 5.39 5.32 1.47
C ALA A 164 5.44 6.78 1.03
N GLY A 165 5.72 6.99 -0.27
CA GLY A 165 5.60 8.28 -0.93
C GLY A 165 4.16 8.58 -1.36
N ASN A 166 4.00 9.44 -2.37
CA ASN A 166 2.68 9.74 -2.93
C ASN A 166 2.23 8.59 -3.84
N GLU A 167 1.58 7.62 -3.24
CA GLU A 167 1.01 6.46 -3.94
C GLU A 167 -0.18 6.87 -4.81
N VAL A 168 -0.39 6.14 -5.91
CA VAL A 168 -1.45 6.46 -6.88
C VAL A 168 -2.32 5.27 -7.21
N ALA A 169 -3.60 5.50 -7.48
CA ALA A 169 -4.51 4.51 -8.01
C ALA A 169 -4.29 4.34 -9.51
N LEU A 170 -4.31 3.10 -9.97
CA LEU A 170 -4.14 2.71 -11.38
C LEU A 170 -5.32 1.88 -11.85
N LEU A 171 -5.68 2.06 -13.12
CA LEU A 171 -6.62 1.19 -13.82
C LEU A 171 -5.82 0.19 -14.66
N TYR A 172 -5.65 -1.01 -14.12
CA TYR A 172 -4.98 -2.11 -14.80
C TYR A 172 -5.83 -2.68 -15.92
N TYR A 173 -5.19 -3.21 -16.98
CA TYR A 173 -5.89 -3.92 -18.04
C TYR A 173 -5.07 -5.10 -18.58
N ASN A 174 -5.76 -6.10 -19.08
CA ASN A 174 -5.17 -7.25 -19.73
C ASN A 174 -5.09 -7.01 -21.24
N LYS A 175 -3.88 -6.76 -21.76
CA LYS A 175 -3.61 -6.45 -23.17
C LYS A 175 -4.12 -7.53 -24.12
N ASP A 176 -3.95 -8.80 -23.75
CA ASP A 176 -4.41 -9.94 -24.58
C ASP A 176 -5.92 -9.95 -24.70
N LEU A 177 -6.66 -9.73 -23.60
CA LEU A 177 -8.12 -9.69 -23.67
C LEU A 177 -8.60 -8.53 -24.53
N PHE A 178 -7.98 -7.36 -24.44
CA PHE A 178 -8.29 -6.24 -25.31
C PHE A 178 -8.04 -6.59 -26.79
N GLN A 179 -6.86 -7.11 -27.11
CA GLN A 179 -6.48 -7.47 -28.48
C GLN A 179 -7.38 -8.57 -29.06
N GLN A 180 -7.59 -9.68 -28.33
CA GLN A 180 -8.38 -10.83 -28.77
C GLN A 180 -9.84 -10.46 -29.01
N ASN A 181 -10.34 -9.44 -28.34
CA ASN A 181 -11.73 -8.99 -28.47
C ASN A 181 -11.89 -7.77 -29.39
N GLY A 182 -10.81 -7.30 -30.02
CA GLY A 182 -10.82 -6.14 -30.92
C GLY A 182 -11.13 -4.83 -30.20
N VAL A 183 -10.88 -4.76 -28.87
CA VAL A 183 -11.11 -3.57 -28.06
C VAL A 183 -9.83 -2.74 -28.01
N LYS A 184 -9.90 -1.48 -28.41
CA LYS A 184 -8.79 -0.52 -28.20
C LYS A 184 -8.80 -0.04 -26.76
N VAL A 185 -7.63 0.38 -26.25
CA VAL A 185 -7.54 1.05 -24.96
C VAL A 185 -8.35 2.35 -25.03
N PRO A 186 -9.41 2.49 -24.23
CA PRO A 186 -10.32 3.63 -24.34
C PRO A 186 -9.65 4.93 -23.85
N THR A 187 -9.85 5.99 -24.59
CA THR A 187 -9.41 7.36 -24.29
C THR A 187 -10.57 8.28 -23.98
N THR A 188 -11.76 7.89 -24.43
CA THR A 188 -13.02 8.61 -24.16
C THR A 188 -14.01 7.74 -23.39
N TYR A 189 -14.99 8.42 -22.75
CA TYR A 189 -16.05 7.72 -22.01
C TYR A 189 -16.87 6.78 -22.91
N ASP A 190 -17.18 7.20 -24.14
CA ASP A 190 -17.94 6.40 -25.10
C ASP A 190 -17.18 5.14 -25.53
N GLU A 191 -15.85 5.26 -25.70
CA GLU A 191 -14.99 4.10 -25.95
C GLU A 191 -14.97 3.14 -24.74
N MET A 192 -14.95 3.68 -23.50
CA MET A 192 -15.04 2.87 -22.29
C MET A 192 -16.39 2.15 -22.20
N MET A 193 -17.49 2.84 -22.48
CA MET A 193 -18.82 2.23 -22.54
C MET A 193 -18.87 1.08 -23.58
N THR A 194 -18.26 1.30 -24.74
CA THR A 194 -18.16 0.31 -25.80
C THR A 194 -17.34 -0.90 -25.36
N ALA A 195 -16.20 -0.68 -24.71
CA ALA A 195 -15.35 -1.73 -24.14
C ALA A 195 -16.12 -2.57 -23.10
N VAL A 196 -16.80 -1.91 -22.16
CA VAL A 196 -17.64 -2.59 -21.16
C VAL A 196 -18.71 -3.46 -21.79
N LYS A 197 -19.49 -2.94 -22.74
CA LYS A 197 -20.53 -3.71 -23.44
C LYS A 197 -19.93 -4.89 -24.21
N THR A 198 -18.78 -4.70 -24.85
CA THR A 198 -18.10 -5.76 -25.62
C THR A 198 -17.66 -6.91 -24.72
N PHE A 199 -16.97 -6.62 -23.62
CA PHE A 199 -16.51 -7.66 -22.68
C PHE A 199 -17.70 -8.37 -22.01
N ASN A 200 -18.67 -7.60 -21.51
CA ASN A 200 -19.85 -8.15 -20.86
C ASN A 200 -20.63 -9.07 -21.82
N GLY A 201 -20.84 -8.65 -23.07
CA GLY A 201 -21.51 -9.45 -24.10
C GLY A 201 -20.78 -10.76 -24.46
N LYS A 202 -19.49 -10.86 -24.15
CA LYS A 202 -18.67 -12.06 -24.34
C LYS A 202 -18.48 -12.87 -23.05
N GLY A 203 -19.16 -12.52 -21.96
CA GLY A 203 -19.06 -13.20 -20.67
C GLY A 203 -17.74 -12.95 -19.93
N ILE A 204 -16.98 -11.93 -20.34
CA ILE A 204 -15.75 -11.50 -19.68
C ILE A 204 -16.12 -10.37 -18.70
N THR A 205 -15.69 -10.45 -17.44
CA THR A 205 -15.87 -9.36 -16.48
C THR A 205 -15.13 -8.12 -16.98
N PRO A 206 -15.83 -6.99 -17.28
CA PRO A 206 -15.13 -5.81 -17.80
C PRO A 206 -14.18 -5.20 -16.78
N LEU A 207 -14.62 -4.99 -15.53
CA LEU A 207 -13.80 -4.45 -14.43
C LEU A 207 -13.98 -5.28 -13.17
N SER A 208 -12.89 -5.81 -12.63
CA SER A 208 -12.85 -6.37 -11.27
C SER A 208 -12.57 -5.27 -10.25
N ILE A 209 -13.28 -5.32 -9.13
CA ILE A 209 -13.15 -4.39 -8.01
C ILE A 209 -13.47 -5.08 -6.69
N PHE A 210 -12.66 -4.85 -5.66
CA PHE A 210 -12.89 -5.37 -4.30
C PHE A 210 -13.69 -4.36 -3.47
N ALA A 211 -14.95 -4.21 -3.87
CA ALA A 211 -15.81 -3.16 -3.33
C ALA A 211 -16.25 -3.40 -1.87
N LYS A 212 -15.99 -4.60 -1.29
CA LYS A 212 -16.19 -4.86 0.14
C LYS A 212 -15.35 -3.94 1.01
N GLU A 213 -14.16 -3.60 0.57
CA GLU A 213 -13.21 -2.73 1.30
C GLU A 213 -13.43 -1.24 1.04
N LYS A 214 -14.41 -0.88 0.22
CA LYS A 214 -14.91 0.47 -0.08
C LYS A 214 -13.92 1.44 -0.72
N TRP A 215 -12.68 1.54 -0.22
CA TRP A 215 -11.69 2.49 -0.74
C TRP A 215 -11.45 2.38 -2.27
N PRO A 216 -11.52 1.20 -2.94
CA PRO A 216 -11.38 1.14 -4.39
C PRO A 216 -12.57 1.80 -5.12
N CYS A 217 -13.75 1.81 -4.47
CA CYS A 217 -14.91 2.52 -5.01
C CYS A 217 -14.68 4.03 -4.95
N VAL A 218 -14.09 4.52 -3.86
CA VAL A 218 -13.67 5.92 -3.72
C VAL A 218 -12.63 6.27 -4.77
N ALA A 219 -11.60 5.43 -4.94
CA ALA A 219 -10.55 5.65 -5.93
C ALA A 219 -11.10 5.70 -7.36
N LEU A 220 -12.00 4.76 -7.73
CA LEU A 220 -12.67 4.79 -9.04
C LEU A 220 -13.48 6.06 -9.24
N TYR A 221 -14.27 6.45 -8.24
CA TYR A 221 -15.05 7.68 -8.29
C TYR A 221 -14.16 8.91 -8.46
N ASP A 222 -13.09 9.01 -7.67
CA ASP A 222 -12.16 10.12 -7.72
C ASP A 222 -11.38 10.17 -9.06
N MET A 223 -11.05 9.03 -9.64
CA MET A 223 -10.48 8.99 -10.98
C MET A 223 -11.41 9.62 -12.03
N PHE A 224 -12.74 9.43 -11.93
CA PHE A 224 -13.70 10.11 -12.79
C PHE A 224 -13.80 11.61 -12.49
N VAL A 225 -13.79 12.01 -11.22
CA VAL A 225 -13.82 13.42 -10.81
C VAL A 225 -12.58 14.16 -11.33
N THR A 226 -11.38 13.58 -11.18
CA THR A 226 -10.12 14.23 -11.60
C THR A 226 -10.02 14.51 -13.10
N ARG A 227 -10.86 13.88 -13.93
CA ARG A 227 -10.97 14.21 -15.37
C ARG A 227 -11.62 15.57 -15.62
N ALA A 228 -12.43 16.08 -14.67
CA ALA A 228 -13.10 17.36 -14.76
C ALA A 228 -12.55 18.40 -13.75
N ASP A 229 -12.20 17.95 -12.56
CA ASP A 229 -11.62 18.77 -11.49
C ASP A 229 -10.42 18.05 -10.84
N ALA A 230 -9.22 18.49 -11.16
CA ALA A 230 -7.97 17.89 -10.69
C ALA A 230 -7.82 17.90 -9.14
N GLY A 231 -8.61 18.71 -8.41
CA GLY A 231 -8.61 18.70 -6.95
C GLY A 231 -9.39 17.53 -6.34
N GLY A 232 -10.21 16.84 -7.13
CA GLY A 232 -10.90 15.61 -6.76
C GLY A 232 -11.62 15.66 -5.42
N ILE A 233 -11.67 14.52 -4.74
CA ILE A 233 -12.37 14.38 -3.45
C ILE A 233 -11.78 15.24 -2.33
N ASN A 234 -10.54 15.73 -2.45
CA ASN A 234 -9.93 16.62 -1.45
C ASN A 234 -10.70 17.94 -1.33
N LYS A 235 -11.29 18.43 -2.42
CA LYS A 235 -12.11 19.64 -2.35
C LYS A 235 -13.42 19.42 -1.61
N LEU A 236 -14.02 18.24 -1.74
CA LEU A 236 -15.20 17.87 -0.95
C LEU A 236 -14.86 17.73 0.54
N ASP A 237 -13.75 17.09 0.86
CA ASP A 237 -13.27 16.90 2.24
C ASP A 237 -12.99 18.24 2.94
N LYS A 238 -12.44 19.21 2.19
CA LYS A 238 -12.12 20.55 2.68
C LYS A 238 -13.29 21.54 2.59
N GLY A 239 -14.45 21.14 2.06
CA GLY A 239 -15.62 21.99 1.87
C GLY A 239 -15.40 23.12 0.85
N THR A 240 -14.47 22.97 -0.10
CA THR A 240 -14.20 23.94 -1.18
C THR A 240 -14.88 23.57 -2.51
N ALA A 241 -15.59 22.45 -2.54
CA ALA A 241 -16.51 22.02 -3.59
C ALA A 241 -17.72 21.34 -2.95
N LYS A 242 -18.79 21.16 -3.71
CA LYS A 242 -20.02 20.50 -3.29
C LYS A 242 -20.29 19.26 -4.12
N ALA A 243 -20.99 18.28 -3.55
CA ALA A 243 -21.31 17.04 -4.24
C ALA A 243 -22.24 17.24 -5.45
N GLU A 244 -23.05 18.30 -5.45
CA GLU A 244 -23.92 18.72 -6.57
C GLU A 244 -23.17 19.40 -7.72
N ASP A 245 -21.93 19.84 -7.54
CA ASP A 245 -21.16 20.47 -8.62
C ASP A 245 -20.96 19.49 -9.78
N ALA A 246 -20.96 19.99 -11.01
CA ALA A 246 -21.03 19.18 -12.23
C ALA A 246 -19.95 18.09 -12.31
N ALA A 247 -18.71 18.36 -11.87
CA ALA A 247 -17.62 17.40 -11.89
C ALA A 247 -17.95 16.15 -11.05
N TYR A 248 -18.53 16.34 -9.88
CA TYR A 248 -18.79 15.28 -8.89
C TYR A 248 -20.06 14.49 -9.23
N LYS A 249 -21.16 15.20 -9.57
CA LYS A 249 -22.41 14.55 -9.93
C LYS A 249 -22.27 13.75 -11.24
N THR A 250 -21.63 14.34 -12.26
CA THR A 250 -21.39 13.64 -13.54
C THR A 250 -20.51 12.42 -13.39
N ALA A 251 -19.51 12.44 -12.48
CA ALA A 251 -18.70 11.27 -12.18
C ALA A 251 -19.56 10.11 -11.63
N ALA A 252 -20.49 10.41 -10.71
CA ALA A 252 -21.42 9.41 -10.19
C ALA A 252 -22.37 8.90 -11.28
N ASP A 253 -22.93 9.76 -12.13
CA ASP A 253 -23.80 9.36 -13.25
C ASP A 253 -23.07 8.39 -14.20
N LYS A 254 -21.85 8.72 -14.62
CA LYS A 254 -21.02 7.88 -15.49
C LYS A 254 -20.75 6.50 -14.92
N ILE A 255 -20.44 6.41 -13.62
CA ILE A 255 -20.24 5.12 -12.96
C ILE A 255 -21.54 4.32 -12.95
N ILE A 256 -22.66 4.92 -12.61
CA ILE A 256 -23.97 4.27 -12.61
C ILE A 256 -24.30 3.70 -13.99
N GLU A 257 -24.06 4.47 -15.05
CA GLU A 257 -24.29 4.03 -16.43
C GLU A 257 -23.41 2.83 -16.80
N LEU A 258 -22.12 2.85 -16.47
CA LEU A 258 -21.20 1.74 -16.72
C LEU A 258 -21.59 0.50 -15.91
N VAL A 259 -22.00 0.64 -14.65
CA VAL A 259 -22.46 -0.48 -13.82
C VAL A 259 -23.74 -1.10 -14.42
N LYS A 260 -24.69 -0.27 -14.84
CA LYS A 260 -25.91 -0.75 -15.55
C LYS A 260 -25.59 -1.44 -16.88
N ALA A 261 -24.52 -1.05 -17.55
CA ALA A 261 -24.03 -1.72 -18.76
C ALA A 261 -23.30 -3.06 -18.49
N GLY A 262 -23.18 -3.47 -17.22
CA GLY A 262 -22.54 -4.71 -16.80
C GLY A 262 -21.03 -4.60 -16.57
N MET A 263 -20.54 -3.44 -16.17
CA MET A 263 -19.12 -3.21 -15.90
C MET A 263 -18.55 -4.15 -14.83
N LEU A 264 -19.31 -4.48 -13.81
CA LEU A 264 -18.85 -5.20 -12.63
C LEU A 264 -19.32 -6.66 -12.59
N PRO A 265 -18.59 -7.56 -11.91
CA PRO A 265 -19.07 -8.91 -11.64
C PRO A 265 -20.25 -8.87 -10.67
N LYS A 266 -21.11 -9.89 -10.75
CA LYS A 266 -22.21 -10.05 -9.78
C LYS A 266 -21.67 -10.12 -8.36
N GLY A 267 -22.24 -9.32 -7.45
CA GLY A 267 -21.85 -9.30 -6.05
C GLY A 267 -20.51 -8.59 -5.79
N ALA A 268 -20.08 -7.67 -6.65
CA ALA A 268 -18.83 -6.90 -6.50
C ALA A 268 -18.67 -6.29 -5.10
N THR A 269 -19.76 -5.84 -4.47
CA THR A 269 -19.76 -5.27 -3.10
C THR A 269 -19.39 -6.27 -2.00
N ASN A 270 -19.34 -7.57 -2.31
CA ASN A 270 -18.93 -8.62 -1.38
C ASN A 270 -17.52 -9.17 -1.67
N LEU A 271 -16.92 -8.80 -2.80
CA LEU A 271 -15.57 -9.24 -3.14
C LEU A 271 -14.54 -8.51 -2.28
N ASN A 272 -13.66 -9.29 -1.65
CA ASN A 272 -12.45 -8.79 -1.02
C ASN A 272 -11.30 -8.66 -2.05
N TYR A 273 -10.15 -8.14 -1.58
CA TYR A 273 -8.97 -7.94 -2.40
C TYR A 273 -8.57 -9.22 -3.18
N ASP A 274 -8.34 -10.34 -2.48
CA ASP A 274 -7.85 -11.57 -3.09
C ASP A 274 -8.80 -12.10 -4.17
N GLN A 275 -10.11 -12.05 -3.91
CA GLN A 275 -11.12 -12.51 -4.85
C GLN A 275 -11.17 -11.65 -6.12
N ALA A 276 -11.07 -10.34 -5.98
CA ALA A 276 -11.09 -9.43 -7.12
C ALA A 276 -9.78 -9.51 -7.92
N ALA A 277 -8.63 -9.57 -7.24
CA ALA A 277 -7.33 -9.75 -7.87
C ALA A 277 -7.25 -11.07 -8.65
N ALA A 278 -7.76 -12.16 -8.09
CA ALA A 278 -7.81 -13.47 -8.77
C ALA A 278 -8.57 -13.41 -10.10
N LEU A 279 -9.69 -12.68 -10.19
CA LEU A 279 -10.41 -12.52 -11.46
C LEU A 279 -9.53 -11.87 -12.54
N TYR A 280 -8.72 -10.89 -12.17
CA TYR A 280 -7.81 -10.22 -13.10
C TYR A 280 -6.58 -11.08 -13.42
N HIS A 281 -5.93 -11.64 -12.40
CA HIS A 281 -4.73 -12.46 -12.55
C HIS A 281 -4.97 -13.75 -13.37
N GLU A 282 -6.17 -14.32 -13.29
CA GLU A 282 -6.57 -15.50 -14.06
C GLU A 282 -7.10 -15.16 -15.47
N GLY A 283 -7.09 -13.88 -15.86
CA GLY A 283 -7.61 -13.44 -17.16
C GLY A 283 -9.13 -13.54 -17.30
N LYS A 284 -9.87 -13.59 -16.20
CA LYS A 284 -11.35 -13.58 -16.17
C LYS A 284 -11.93 -12.17 -16.17
N ALA A 285 -11.13 -11.17 -15.80
CA ALA A 285 -11.48 -9.76 -15.87
C ALA A 285 -10.55 -9.01 -16.81
N ALA A 286 -11.13 -8.14 -17.65
CA ALA A 286 -10.38 -7.34 -18.62
C ALA A 286 -9.62 -6.18 -17.96
N MET A 287 -10.19 -5.62 -16.89
CA MET A 287 -9.64 -4.50 -16.14
C MET A 287 -9.70 -4.80 -14.64
N PHE A 288 -8.82 -4.09 -13.87
CA PHE A 288 -8.78 -4.14 -12.40
C PHE A 288 -8.38 -2.78 -11.85
N ILE A 289 -9.02 -2.32 -10.78
CA ILE A 289 -8.62 -1.09 -10.10
C ILE A 289 -7.88 -1.41 -8.81
N ASN A 290 -6.71 -0.83 -8.64
CA ASN A 290 -5.90 -0.96 -7.43
C ASN A 290 -4.87 0.18 -7.35
N GLY A 291 -4.08 0.24 -6.29
CA GLY A 291 -2.91 1.11 -6.21
C GLY A 291 -1.70 0.57 -6.99
N GLN A 292 -0.66 1.40 -7.15
CA GLN A 292 0.55 1.00 -7.88
C GLN A 292 1.30 -0.20 -7.24
N TRP A 293 1.04 -0.51 -5.99
CA TRP A 293 1.61 -1.70 -5.31
C TRP A 293 1.20 -3.03 -5.96
N GLU A 294 0.11 -3.04 -6.72
CA GLU A 294 -0.35 -4.20 -7.48
C GLU A 294 0.53 -4.52 -8.72
N ILE A 295 1.37 -3.60 -9.17
CA ILE A 295 2.18 -3.76 -10.38
C ILE A 295 3.01 -5.07 -10.35
N GLU A 296 3.60 -5.40 -9.20
CA GLU A 296 4.42 -6.60 -9.10
C GLU A 296 3.58 -7.88 -9.17
N ALA A 297 2.47 -7.94 -8.45
CA ALA A 297 1.56 -9.09 -8.48
C ALA A 297 0.94 -9.29 -9.86
N ALA A 298 0.47 -8.23 -10.49
CA ALA A 298 -0.05 -8.24 -11.84
C ALA A 298 0.99 -8.71 -12.88
N THR A 299 2.24 -8.22 -12.76
CA THR A 299 3.34 -8.65 -13.63
C THR A 299 3.70 -10.11 -13.41
N LYS A 300 3.71 -10.58 -12.16
CA LYS A 300 3.97 -11.99 -11.84
C LYS A 300 2.89 -12.91 -12.43
N ALA A 301 1.63 -12.49 -12.40
CA ALA A 301 0.52 -13.30 -12.88
C ALA A 301 0.38 -13.30 -14.40
N LEU A 302 0.51 -12.15 -15.05
CA LEU A 302 0.18 -11.95 -16.46
C LEU A 302 1.40 -11.66 -17.35
N GLY A 303 2.58 -11.41 -16.77
CA GLY A 303 3.77 -11.03 -17.55
C GLY A 303 3.54 -9.72 -18.34
N ASP A 304 3.98 -9.73 -19.58
CA ASP A 304 3.86 -8.57 -20.49
C ASP A 304 2.43 -8.26 -20.93
N LYS A 305 1.47 -9.16 -20.63
CA LYS A 305 0.03 -8.96 -20.87
C LYS A 305 -0.58 -7.95 -19.91
N ALA A 306 0.02 -7.75 -18.73
CA ALA A 306 -0.40 -6.72 -17.82
C ALA A 306 0.00 -5.33 -18.32
N GLY A 307 -0.90 -4.37 -18.14
CA GLY A 307 -0.66 -2.96 -18.37
C GLY A 307 -1.53 -2.12 -17.45
N TYR A 308 -1.25 -0.82 -17.37
CA TYR A 308 -2.22 0.12 -16.82
C TYR A 308 -2.54 1.19 -17.87
N MET A 309 -3.70 1.79 -17.76
CA MET A 309 -4.18 2.87 -18.61
C MET A 309 -4.69 4.04 -17.78
N TYR A 310 -4.68 5.22 -18.35
CA TYR A 310 -5.31 6.38 -17.74
C TYR A 310 -6.82 6.29 -17.90
N LEU A 311 -7.55 6.81 -16.91
CA LEU A 311 -8.99 6.82 -17.02
C LEU A 311 -9.44 7.68 -18.22
N PRO A 312 -10.38 7.22 -19.05
CA PRO A 312 -10.91 7.97 -20.18
C PRO A 312 -11.55 9.30 -19.76
N ALA A 313 -11.46 10.30 -20.64
CA ALA A 313 -12.02 11.63 -20.43
C ALA A 313 -13.20 11.93 -21.39
N ALA A 314 -13.65 13.17 -21.42
CA ALA A 314 -14.74 13.57 -22.31
C ALA A 314 -14.32 13.56 -23.80
N ASP A 315 -13.08 13.94 -24.07
CA ASP A 315 -12.48 13.99 -25.40
C ASP A 315 -10.96 13.80 -25.34
N ALA A 316 -10.30 13.79 -26.49
CA ALA A 316 -8.86 13.57 -26.60
C ALA A 316 -8.01 14.64 -25.90
N ALA A 317 -8.43 15.90 -25.95
CA ALA A 317 -7.71 17.00 -25.28
C ALA A 317 -7.81 16.89 -23.77
N ALA A 318 -9.01 16.62 -23.25
CA ALA A 318 -9.22 16.33 -21.83
C ALA A 318 -8.49 15.08 -21.36
N TYR A 319 -8.38 14.07 -22.21
CA TYR A 319 -7.62 12.84 -21.91
C TYR A 319 -6.12 13.14 -21.73
N GLU A 320 -5.52 13.88 -22.67
CA GLU A 320 -4.09 14.24 -22.58
C GLU A 320 -3.81 15.07 -21.31
N LYS A 321 -4.65 16.05 -21.02
CA LYS A 321 -4.56 16.84 -19.79
C LYS A 321 -4.76 15.97 -18.54
N GLY A 322 -5.69 15.05 -18.61
CA GLY A 322 -6.02 14.15 -17.49
C GLY A 322 -4.91 13.16 -17.10
N LYS A 323 -3.97 12.87 -18.00
CA LYS A 323 -2.83 11.98 -17.72
C LYS A 323 -1.93 12.48 -16.58
N THR A 324 -1.98 13.76 -16.25
CA THR A 324 -1.15 14.37 -15.21
C THR A 324 -1.88 14.56 -13.88
N ALA A 325 -3.16 14.18 -13.79
CA ALA A 325 -3.97 14.23 -12.57
C ALA A 325 -4.32 12.81 -12.12
N PHE A 326 -3.74 12.39 -11.01
CA PHE A 326 -3.93 11.06 -10.45
C PHE A 326 -4.81 11.08 -9.21
N SER A 327 -5.63 10.04 -9.07
CA SER A 327 -6.28 9.69 -7.81
C SER A 327 -5.29 8.99 -6.89
N GLY A 328 -5.35 9.28 -5.60
CA GLY A 328 -4.46 8.71 -4.60
C GLY A 328 -3.47 9.73 -4.06
N SER A 329 -2.87 9.43 -3.05
CA SER A 329 -1.87 9.96 -2.13
C SER A 329 -2.33 9.63 -0.72
N GLY A 330 -1.44 9.10 0.10
CA GLY A 330 -1.79 8.74 1.48
C GLY A 330 -1.89 9.93 2.43
N GLY A 331 -1.38 11.11 2.01
CA GLY A 331 -1.18 12.21 2.94
C GLY A 331 -0.21 11.86 4.08
N PRO A 332 -0.17 12.66 5.17
CA PRO A 332 0.59 12.34 6.35
C PRO A 332 0.18 10.98 6.96
N GLY A 333 1.18 10.16 7.28
CA GLY A 333 0.94 8.82 7.82
C GLY A 333 2.20 7.99 7.91
N GLY A 334 2.06 6.75 8.38
CA GLY A 334 3.17 5.83 8.56
C GLY A 334 3.16 5.15 9.93
N TYR A 335 4.33 4.89 10.50
CA TYR A 335 4.46 4.31 11.84
C TYR A 335 4.36 5.39 12.92
N ALA A 336 3.25 5.41 13.61
CA ALA A 336 2.93 6.28 14.74
C ALA A 336 3.28 5.61 16.08
N VAL A 337 3.34 6.40 17.14
CA VAL A 337 3.66 5.97 18.51
C VAL A 337 2.50 6.33 19.43
N SER A 338 2.14 5.41 20.32
CA SER A 338 1.14 5.64 21.36
C SER A 338 1.63 6.69 22.37
N ALA A 339 0.78 7.65 22.69
CA ALA A 339 1.08 8.61 23.76
C ALA A 339 1.26 7.95 25.13
N ASN A 340 0.70 6.74 25.30
CA ASN A 340 0.68 5.98 26.56
C ASN A 340 1.77 4.90 26.64
N THR A 341 2.66 4.79 25.62
CA THR A 341 3.80 3.87 25.70
C THR A 341 4.73 4.22 26.86
N LYS A 342 5.32 3.21 27.50
CA LYS A 342 6.17 3.40 28.68
C LYS A 342 7.49 4.08 28.35
N ASP A 343 8.09 3.73 27.20
CA ASP A 343 9.34 4.30 26.73
C ASP A 343 9.12 4.95 25.36
N LYS A 344 8.77 6.23 25.39
CA LYS A 344 8.42 7.00 24.19
C LYS A 344 9.61 7.14 23.23
N GLU A 345 10.80 7.32 23.78
CA GLU A 345 12.00 7.49 22.96
C GLU A 345 12.36 6.19 22.25
N LEU A 346 12.35 5.06 22.96
CA LEU A 346 12.62 3.76 22.34
C LEU A 346 11.57 3.43 21.29
N ALA A 347 10.28 3.61 21.60
CA ALA A 347 9.20 3.36 20.66
C ALA A 347 9.31 4.24 19.40
N ALA A 348 9.62 5.52 19.55
CA ALA A 348 9.85 6.43 18.42
C ALA A 348 11.10 6.04 17.61
N LYS A 349 12.19 5.63 18.27
CA LYS A 349 13.39 5.14 17.58
C LYS A 349 13.11 3.90 16.77
N VAL A 350 12.38 2.94 17.34
CA VAL A 350 11.97 1.71 16.64
C VAL A 350 11.01 2.02 15.48
N ALA A 351 10.01 2.87 15.68
CA ALA A 351 9.07 3.27 14.63
C ALA A 351 9.79 3.93 13.45
N SER A 352 10.71 4.85 13.72
CA SER A 352 11.57 5.48 12.72
C SER A 352 12.43 4.45 11.98
N PHE A 353 13.05 3.52 12.70
CA PHE A 353 13.89 2.48 12.11
C PHE A 353 13.11 1.54 11.20
N ILE A 354 11.96 1.05 11.67
CA ILE A 354 11.07 0.18 10.87
C ILE A 354 10.61 0.90 9.62
N SER A 355 10.21 2.17 9.72
CA SER A 355 9.82 2.98 8.57
C SER A 355 10.92 3.04 7.51
N LEU A 356 12.15 3.36 7.90
CA LEU A 356 13.31 3.44 7.00
C LEU A 356 13.61 2.10 6.33
N LYS A 357 13.61 1.00 7.09
CA LYS A 357 13.94 -0.33 6.58
C LYS A 357 12.82 -0.93 5.72
N TYR A 358 11.58 -0.63 6.05
CA TYR A 358 10.43 -0.98 5.23
C TYR A 358 10.52 -0.30 3.84
N ALA A 359 10.76 1.02 3.82
CA ALA A 359 10.95 1.77 2.59
C ALA A 359 12.16 1.28 1.78
N GLU A 360 13.28 0.98 2.46
CA GLU A 360 14.48 0.42 1.84
C GLU A 360 14.18 -0.88 1.09
N TYR A 361 13.45 -1.82 1.72
CA TYR A 361 13.10 -3.09 1.07
C TYR A 361 12.12 -2.91 -0.09
N LYS A 362 11.12 -2.05 0.08
CA LYS A 362 10.17 -1.71 -1.00
C LYS A 362 10.91 -1.19 -2.23
N TYR A 363 11.87 -0.31 -2.04
CA TYR A 363 12.67 0.25 -3.13
C TYR A 363 13.61 -0.79 -3.76
N THR A 364 14.38 -1.51 -2.94
CA THR A 364 15.45 -2.39 -3.45
C THR A 364 14.94 -3.73 -3.98
N ASN A 365 13.97 -4.35 -3.31
CA ASN A 365 13.54 -5.72 -3.56
C ASN A 365 12.15 -5.84 -4.17
N ARG A 366 11.27 -4.82 -3.97
CA ARG A 366 9.92 -4.80 -4.55
C ARG A 366 9.83 -3.88 -5.77
N SER A 367 10.94 -3.32 -6.21
CA SER A 367 11.00 -2.42 -7.37
C SER A 367 9.99 -1.26 -7.29
N ASN A 368 9.73 -0.76 -6.08
CA ASN A 368 8.79 0.33 -5.85
C ASN A 368 9.55 1.64 -5.57
N PRO A 369 9.63 2.58 -6.52
CA PRO A 369 10.30 3.86 -6.34
C PRO A 369 9.50 4.86 -5.49
N ILE A 370 8.22 4.55 -5.20
CA ILE A 370 7.31 5.44 -4.48
C ILE A 370 7.44 5.19 -2.98
N VAL A 371 8.61 5.52 -2.45
CA VAL A 371 8.93 5.45 -1.02
C VAL A 371 9.16 6.84 -0.47
N ALA A 372 8.87 7.04 0.82
CA ALA A 372 8.99 8.36 1.45
C ALA A 372 10.45 8.77 1.68
N THR A 373 11.36 7.82 1.80
CA THR A 373 12.74 8.08 2.23
C THR A 373 13.76 7.82 1.12
N LYS A 374 14.88 8.51 1.17
CA LYS A 374 16.03 8.26 0.31
C LYS A 374 16.60 6.88 0.59
N VAL A 375 16.96 6.16 -0.45
CA VAL A 375 17.55 4.83 -0.35
C VAL A 375 18.87 4.84 -1.13
N ASP A 376 19.97 4.70 -0.41
CA ASP A 376 21.34 4.70 -0.99
C ASP A 376 21.82 3.30 -1.35
N LYS A 377 20.92 2.32 -1.42
CA LYS A 377 21.23 0.94 -1.81
C LYS A 377 20.83 0.69 -3.26
N PRO A 378 21.61 -0.13 -4.00
CA PRO A 378 21.26 -0.50 -5.36
C PRO A 378 19.96 -1.31 -5.39
N ILE A 379 19.21 -1.15 -6.48
CA ILE A 379 18.03 -1.97 -6.77
C ILE A 379 18.51 -3.41 -7.04
N VAL A 380 17.96 -4.36 -6.29
CA VAL A 380 18.26 -5.79 -6.46
C VAL A 380 17.41 -6.39 -7.58
N LYS A 381 16.19 -5.94 -7.72
CA LYS A 381 15.22 -6.41 -8.72
C LYS A 381 14.87 -5.28 -9.66
N GLN A 382 15.07 -5.51 -10.96
CA GLN A 382 14.70 -4.51 -11.98
C GLN A 382 13.22 -4.17 -11.96
N PHE A 383 12.90 -2.93 -12.30
CA PHE A 383 11.52 -2.49 -12.42
C PHE A 383 10.80 -3.27 -13.52
N PRO A 384 9.59 -3.80 -13.26
CA PRO A 384 8.75 -4.32 -14.32
C PRO A 384 8.32 -3.19 -15.28
N PRO A 385 7.95 -3.50 -16.53
CA PRO A 385 7.62 -2.48 -17.54
C PRO A 385 6.58 -1.45 -17.09
N MET A 386 5.56 -1.87 -16.31
CA MET A 386 4.57 -0.94 -15.77
C MET A 386 5.16 0.02 -14.74
N MET A 387 6.10 -0.43 -13.91
CA MET A 387 6.77 0.43 -12.94
C MET A 387 7.75 1.39 -13.62
N ASP A 388 8.43 0.92 -14.68
CA ASP A 388 9.28 1.79 -15.52
C ASP A 388 8.44 2.88 -16.23
N GLN A 389 7.24 2.53 -16.72
CA GLN A 389 6.29 3.52 -17.26
C GLN A 389 5.86 4.51 -16.17
N LEU A 390 5.45 4.03 -14.99
CA LEU A 390 4.99 4.89 -13.88
C LEU A 390 6.12 5.83 -13.41
N SER A 391 7.35 5.34 -13.32
CA SER A 391 8.51 6.17 -12.95
C SER A 391 8.75 7.35 -13.90
N LYS A 392 8.38 7.20 -15.19
CA LYS A 392 8.43 8.26 -16.20
C LYS A 392 7.23 9.20 -16.13
N ASP A 393 6.11 8.73 -15.59
CA ASP A 393 4.89 9.53 -15.43
C ASP A 393 4.90 10.37 -14.15
N ILE A 394 5.47 9.86 -13.05
CA ILE A 394 5.55 10.57 -11.76
C ILE A 394 6.07 12.02 -11.89
N PRO A 395 7.16 12.32 -12.63
CA PRO A 395 7.65 13.69 -12.78
C PRO A 395 6.69 14.62 -13.54
N LYS A 396 5.72 14.06 -14.26
CA LYS A 396 4.72 14.82 -15.04
C LYS A 396 3.44 15.07 -14.27
N ILE A 397 3.28 14.44 -13.09
CA ILE A 397 2.09 14.60 -12.28
C ILE A 397 2.00 16.04 -11.78
N THR A 398 0.90 16.70 -12.11
CA THR A 398 0.61 18.08 -11.71
C THR A 398 -0.31 18.15 -10.50
N SER A 399 -1.07 17.10 -10.24
CA SER A 399 -1.91 16.97 -9.06
C SER A 399 -2.12 15.51 -8.65
N THR A 400 -2.19 15.31 -7.36
CA THR A 400 -2.70 14.08 -6.72
C THR A 400 -3.83 14.46 -5.78
N THR A 401 -4.75 13.56 -5.59
CA THR A 401 -5.82 13.70 -4.60
C THR A 401 -5.46 12.92 -3.32
N ALA A 402 -6.41 12.21 -2.71
CA ALA A 402 -6.15 11.33 -1.60
C ALA A 402 -6.82 9.96 -1.84
N PHE A 403 -6.27 8.91 -1.29
CA PHE A 403 -7.06 7.74 -0.94
C PHE A 403 -7.97 8.07 0.25
N SER A 404 -8.98 7.25 0.52
CA SER A 404 -9.93 7.54 1.60
C SER A 404 -9.26 7.71 2.97
N TRP A 405 -8.16 6.98 3.24
CA TRP A 405 -7.38 7.12 4.49
C TRP A 405 -6.55 8.41 4.58
N GLY A 406 -6.44 9.16 3.49
CA GLY A 406 -5.79 10.48 3.44
C GLY A 406 -6.77 11.64 3.59
N LEU A 407 -8.07 11.38 3.83
CA LEU A 407 -9.07 12.40 4.10
C LEU A 407 -9.03 12.83 5.56
N SER A 408 -9.23 14.14 5.79
CA SER A 408 -9.11 14.75 7.12
C SER A 408 -10.38 14.65 7.97
N ASN A 409 -11.54 14.46 7.33
CA ASN A 409 -12.83 14.38 8.02
C ASN A 409 -13.35 12.94 8.08
N PRO A 410 -13.25 12.24 9.23
CA PRO A 410 -13.67 10.84 9.35
C PRO A 410 -15.14 10.60 9.05
N LYS A 411 -16.02 11.58 9.35
CA LYS A 411 -17.46 11.48 9.05
C LYS A 411 -17.70 11.55 7.54
N PHE A 412 -17.02 12.46 6.86
CA PHE A 412 -17.08 12.58 5.40
C PHE A 412 -16.49 11.35 4.71
N LYS A 413 -15.33 10.87 5.18
CA LYS A 413 -14.71 9.61 4.70
C LYS A 413 -15.72 8.46 4.72
N ALA A 414 -16.32 8.18 5.87
CA ALA A 414 -17.27 7.07 6.01
C ALA A 414 -18.46 7.22 5.06
N ALA A 415 -19.02 8.43 4.95
CA ALA A 415 -20.14 8.69 4.03
C ALA A 415 -19.73 8.54 2.55
N LEU A 416 -18.53 8.97 2.17
CA LEU A 416 -18.02 8.85 0.81
C LEU A 416 -17.76 7.36 0.46
N GLU A 417 -17.19 6.59 1.37
CA GLU A 417 -16.97 5.15 1.22
C GLU A 417 -18.29 4.40 1.04
N ASP A 418 -19.29 4.69 1.87
CA ASP A 418 -20.62 4.08 1.75
C ASP A 418 -21.33 4.50 0.44
N ALA A 419 -21.32 5.78 0.12
CA ALA A 419 -21.99 6.30 -1.07
C ALA A 419 -21.34 5.76 -2.36
N THR A 420 -20.00 5.71 -2.44
CA THR A 420 -19.32 5.18 -3.61
C THR A 420 -19.47 3.66 -3.72
N GLN A 421 -19.50 2.90 -2.63
CA GLN A 421 -19.84 1.47 -2.66
C GLN A 421 -21.27 1.25 -3.17
N ASN A 422 -22.24 2.11 -2.79
CA ASN A 422 -23.61 2.05 -3.28
C ASN A 422 -23.71 2.31 -4.78
N LEU A 423 -22.86 3.15 -5.39
CA LEU A 423 -22.79 3.30 -6.85
C LEU A 423 -22.53 1.97 -7.55
N MET A 424 -21.75 1.07 -6.94
CA MET A 424 -21.40 -0.24 -7.51
C MET A 424 -22.58 -1.22 -7.56
N THR A 425 -23.70 -0.91 -6.92
CA THR A 425 -24.91 -1.75 -6.94
C THR A 425 -25.76 -1.55 -8.20
N GLY A 426 -25.63 -0.44 -8.89
CA GLY A 426 -26.46 -0.03 -10.03
C GLY A 426 -27.89 0.42 -9.67
N ASN A 427 -28.28 0.33 -8.41
CA ASN A 427 -29.62 0.71 -7.91
C ASN A 427 -29.64 2.06 -7.20
N TYR A 428 -28.49 2.70 -7.09
CA TYR A 428 -28.30 3.99 -6.44
C TYR A 428 -28.30 5.11 -7.48
N THR A 429 -28.88 6.26 -7.18
CA THR A 429 -28.93 7.41 -8.10
C THR A 429 -27.92 8.47 -7.71
N SER A 430 -27.49 9.30 -8.66
CA SER A 430 -26.59 10.42 -8.36
C SER A 430 -27.22 11.45 -7.44
N ASP A 431 -28.55 11.67 -7.50
CA ASP A 431 -29.26 12.55 -6.55
C ASP A 431 -29.21 12.00 -5.12
N GLN A 432 -29.35 10.67 -4.98
CA GLN A 432 -29.19 10.01 -3.68
C GLN A 432 -27.74 10.12 -3.18
N PHE A 433 -26.77 9.91 -4.06
CA PHE A 433 -25.35 10.07 -3.78
C PHE A 433 -25.04 11.48 -3.25
N VAL A 434 -25.48 12.52 -3.96
CA VAL A 434 -25.35 13.93 -3.55
C VAL A 434 -25.99 14.18 -2.19
N LYS A 435 -27.24 13.70 -2.00
CA LYS A 435 -27.96 13.85 -0.75
C LYS A 435 -27.25 13.22 0.44
N ASP A 436 -26.68 12.02 0.24
CA ASP A 436 -26.00 11.29 1.32
C ASP A 436 -24.65 11.91 1.66
N LEU A 437 -23.87 12.38 0.68
CA LEU A 437 -22.65 13.12 0.94
C LEU A 437 -22.89 14.45 1.65
N ASN A 438 -23.93 15.20 1.27
CA ASN A 438 -24.24 16.49 1.88
C ASN A 438 -24.62 16.38 3.37
N LYS A 439 -25.08 15.23 3.85
CA LYS A 439 -25.31 14.99 5.29
C LYS A 439 -24.01 14.96 6.11
N ALA A 440 -22.89 14.65 5.48
CA ALA A 440 -21.59 14.50 6.11
C ALA A 440 -20.59 15.59 5.70
N ALA A 441 -20.89 16.38 4.69
CA ALA A 441 -20.04 17.45 4.18
C ALA A 441 -19.75 18.49 5.27
N VAL A 442 -18.54 19.05 5.22
CA VAL A 442 -18.19 20.24 5.98
C VAL A 442 -18.98 21.40 5.34
N PRO A 443 -19.71 22.22 6.13
CA PRO A 443 -20.33 23.43 5.59
C PRO A 443 -19.26 24.28 4.90
N ALA A 444 -19.55 24.73 3.66
CA ALA A 444 -18.67 25.67 2.98
C ALA A 444 -18.50 26.92 3.89
N LYS A 445 -17.23 27.27 4.14
CA LYS A 445 -16.89 28.49 4.89
C LYS A 445 -17.17 29.73 4.06
#